data_72eabeb8a1f11a7cffec91b7b3343f50
#
_entry.id   72eabeb8a1f11a7cffec91b7b3343f50
#
_cell.length_a   1.000
_cell.length_b   1.000
_cell.length_c   1.000
_cell.angle_alpha   90.00
_cell.angle_beta   90.00
_cell.angle_gamma   90.00
#
_symmetry.space_group_name_H-M   'P 1'
#
loop_
_entity.id
_entity.type
_entity.pdbx_description
1 polymer ?
#
loop_
_entity_poly.entity_id
_entity_poly.type
_entity_poly.pdbx_seq_one_letter_code
_entity_poly.pdbx_strand_id
1 'polypeptide(L)'
;MPKVISVHEYELKSGISDEAFERAFKDAERRGLFELPGLVGHHFLKGLKGARRGRYTAIWIFESRAAWEKLWGTLEAPRGPADYPAKWKVWENEVLAPLLSQDPDTIRFTSYVEAG
;
A
#
# COMPACT_ATOMS: atom_id res chain seq x y z
N MET A 1 -20.85 8.31 -1.57
CA MET A 1 -20.43 7.04 -0.95
C MET A 1 -19.18 7.26 -0.12
N PRO A 2 -19.13 6.77 1.13
CA PRO A 2 -17.89 6.87 1.92
C PRO A 2 -16.75 6.13 1.24
N LYS A 3 -15.58 6.74 1.25
CA LYS A 3 -14.37 6.11 0.74
C LYS A 3 -13.75 5.21 1.79
N VAL A 4 -12.96 4.24 1.35
CA VAL A 4 -12.09 3.47 2.23
C VAL A 4 -10.66 3.95 2.00
N ILE A 5 -9.95 4.21 3.09
CA ILE A 5 -8.58 4.71 3.04
C ILE A 5 -7.70 3.75 3.84
N SER A 6 -6.75 3.12 3.15
CA SER A 6 -5.81 2.21 3.78
C SER A 6 -4.49 2.92 4.00
N VAL A 7 -3.92 2.76 5.19
CA VAL A 7 -2.65 3.36 5.57
C VAL A 7 -1.65 2.22 5.79
N HIS A 8 -0.61 2.18 4.98
CA HIS A 8 0.44 1.15 5.06
C HIS A 8 1.73 1.77 5.57
N GLU A 9 2.30 1.21 6.62
CA GLU A 9 3.54 1.70 7.22
C GLU A 9 4.70 0.81 6.78
N TYR A 10 5.74 1.42 6.25
CA TYR A 10 6.90 0.69 5.73
C TYR A 10 8.14 0.91 6.59
N GLU A 11 8.90 -0.16 6.78
CA GLU A 11 10.22 -0.12 7.41
C GLU A 11 11.23 -0.61 6.39
N LEU A 12 12.17 0.24 6.00
CA LEU A 12 13.16 -0.12 5.00
C LEU A 12 14.22 -1.05 5.58
N LYS A 13 14.66 -1.99 4.75
CA LYS A 13 15.77 -2.87 5.10
C LYS A 13 17.04 -2.04 5.31
N SER A 14 17.89 -2.48 6.23
CA SER A 14 19.20 -1.85 6.45
C SER A 14 19.98 -1.79 5.15
N GLY A 15 20.55 -0.61 4.86
CA GLY A 15 21.29 -0.39 3.61
C GLY A 15 20.46 0.11 2.44
N ILE A 16 19.14 0.12 2.56
CA ILE A 16 18.26 0.69 1.52
C ILE A 16 18.12 2.19 1.79
N SER A 17 18.53 3.00 0.82
CA SER A 17 18.43 4.45 0.93
C SER A 17 17.01 4.95 0.64
N ASP A 18 16.70 6.16 1.13
CA ASP A 18 15.44 6.82 0.82
C ASP A 18 15.28 6.99 -0.70
N GLU A 19 16.37 7.36 -1.38
CA GLU A 19 16.36 7.55 -2.84
C GLU A 19 16.02 6.25 -3.57
N ALA A 20 16.52 5.13 -3.10
CA ALA A 20 16.23 3.82 -3.69
C ALA A 20 14.74 3.49 -3.57
N PHE A 21 14.17 3.74 -2.39
CA PHE A 21 12.74 3.50 -2.18
C PHE A 21 11.88 4.44 -3.04
N GLU A 22 12.22 5.73 -3.06
CA GLU A 22 11.48 6.71 -3.86
C GLU A 22 11.54 6.41 -5.35
N ARG A 23 12.71 5.98 -5.83
CA ARG A 23 12.87 5.58 -7.23
C ARG A 23 12.00 4.36 -7.55
N ALA A 24 11.95 3.40 -6.63
CA ALA A 24 11.19 2.17 -6.81
C ALA A 24 9.68 2.45 -6.90
N PHE A 25 9.10 3.26 -5.99
CA PHE A 25 7.67 3.51 -6.09
C PHE A 25 7.30 4.40 -7.27
N LYS A 26 8.18 5.32 -7.67
CA LYS A 26 7.95 6.12 -8.88
C LYS A 26 7.98 5.25 -10.13
N ASP A 27 8.87 4.27 -10.17
CA ASP A 27 8.91 3.30 -11.26
C ASP A 27 7.64 2.45 -11.29
N ALA A 28 7.18 2.01 -10.14
CA ALA A 28 5.93 1.25 -10.03
C ALA A 28 4.74 2.07 -10.56
N GLU A 29 4.69 3.38 -10.24
CA GLU A 29 3.67 4.27 -10.77
C GLU A 29 3.72 4.33 -12.30
N ARG A 30 4.91 4.49 -12.87
CA ARG A 30 5.08 4.53 -14.32
C ARG A 30 4.66 3.23 -14.99
N ARG A 31 4.87 2.10 -14.30
CA ARG A 31 4.48 0.78 -14.81
C ARG A 31 2.98 0.50 -14.67
N GLY A 32 2.22 1.43 -14.09
CA GLY A 32 0.78 1.26 -13.89
C GLY A 32 0.40 0.22 -12.85
N LEU A 33 1.29 -0.09 -11.91
CA LEU A 33 1.03 -1.14 -10.91
C LEU A 33 -0.09 -0.78 -9.94
N PHE A 34 -0.41 0.52 -9.82
CA PHE A 34 -1.48 0.99 -8.93
C PHE A 34 -2.78 1.29 -9.67
N GLU A 35 -2.88 0.89 -10.94
CA GLU A 35 -4.12 1.01 -11.71
C GLU A 35 -4.99 -0.21 -11.41
N LEU A 36 -5.73 -0.13 -10.30
CA LEU A 36 -6.63 -1.19 -9.84
C LEU A 36 -8.07 -0.66 -9.86
N PRO A 37 -9.05 -1.50 -10.25
CA PRO A 37 -10.45 -1.06 -10.25
C PRO A 37 -10.87 -0.56 -8.87
N GLY A 38 -11.41 0.65 -8.80
CA GLY A 38 -11.89 1.24 -7.54
C GLY A 38 -10.82 1.91 -6.68
N LEU A 39 -9.53 1.76 -7.02
CA LEU A 39 -8.47 2.53 -6.38
C LEU A 39 -8.38 3.87 -7.11
N VAL A 40 -8.82 4.93 -6.45
CA VAL A 40 -8.98 6.25 -7.08
C VAL A 40 -7.87 7.23 -6.74
N GLY A 41 -6.99 6.89 -5.80
CA GLY A 41 -5.86 7.75 -5.47
C GLY A 41 -4.91 7.06 -4.53
N HIS A 42 -3.69 7.59 -4.47
CA HIS A 42 -2.69 7.12 -3.52
C HIS A 42 -1.68 8.21 -3.24
N HIS A 43 -0.99 8.09 -2.11
CA HIS A 43 0.09 9.00 -1.74
C HIS A 43 1.20 8.21 -1.05
N PHE A 44 2.44 8.52 -1.41
CA PHE A 44 3.60 8.06 -0.65
C PHE A 44 4.07 9.23 0.20
N LEU A 45 4.14 9.04 1.51
CA LEU A 45 4.42 10.10 2.48
C LEU A 45 5.66 9.74 3.28
N LYS A 46 6.45 10.77 3.62
CA LYS A 46 7.58 10.61 4.53
C LYS A 46 7.27 11.40 5.79
N GLY A 47 7.46 10.78 6.95
CA GLY A 47 7.16 11.43 8.22
C GLY A 47 8.04 12.66 8.43
N LEU A 48 7.39 13.79 8.74
CA LEU A 48 8.07 15.06 9.01
C LEU A 48 8.30 15.27 10.50
N LYS A 49 7.31 14.88 11.32
CA LYS A 49 7.34 15.09 12.77
C LYS A 49 6.50 14.00 13.43
N GLY A 50 6.90 13.58 14.61
CA GLY A 50 6.18 12.57 15.39
C GLY A 50 6.82 11.19 15.30
N ALA A 51 6.07 10.17 15.69
CA ALA A 51 6.57 8.80 15.81
C ALA A 51 7.10 8.23 14.49
N ARG A 52 6.57 8.68 13.37
CA ARG A 52 6.96 8.18 12.04
C ARG A 52 7.94 9.09 11.33
N ARG A 53 8.57 10.03 12.03
CA ARG A 53 9.55 10.94 11.43
C ARG A 53 10.64 10.17 10.69
N GLY A 54 10.85 10.53 9.42
CA GLY A 54 11.85 9.90 8.56
C GLY A 54 11.43 8.57 7.98
N ARG A 55 10.24 8.08 8.31
CA ARG A 55 9.74 6.78 7.83
C ARG A 55 8.68 6.96 6.77
N TYR A 56 8.51 5.97 5.91
CA TYR A 56 7.58 6.04 4.79
C TYR A 56 6.25 5.41 5.14
N THR A 57 5.18 6.01 4.62
CA THR A 57 3.81 5.53 4.75
C THR A 57 3.13 5.70 3.40
N ALA A 58 2.33 4.74 2.98
CA ALA A 58 1.53 4.87 1.78
C ALA A 58 0.05 4.97 2.16
N ILE A 59 -0.66 5.83 1.43
CA ILE A 59 -2.11 6.00 1.58
C ILE A 59 -2.75 5.50 0.28
N TRP A 60 -3.75 4.62 0.42
CA TRP A 60 -4.49 4.05 -0.71
C TRP A 60 -5.96 4.41 -0.56
N ILE A 61 -6.54 5.07 -1.55
CA ILE A 61 -7.90 5.59 -1.48
C ILE A 61 -8.79 4.81 -2.45
N PHE A 62 -9.79 4.12 -1.90
CA PHE A 62 -10.75 3.33 -2.68
C PHE A 62 -12.08 4.06 -2.70
N GLU A 63 -12.77 4.01 -3.85
CA GLU A 63 -14.00 4.80 -4.07
C GLU A 63 -15.15 4.42 -3.12
N SER A 64 -15.17 3.16 -2.64
CA SER A 64 -16.21 2.67 -1.75
C SER A 64 -15.76 1.40 -1.05
N ARG A 65 -16.50 1.01 -0.02
CA ARG A 65 -16.27 -0.27 0.65
C ARG A 65 -16.49 -1.44 -0.33
N ALA A 66 -17.49 -1.37 -1.18
CA ALA A 66 -17.75 -2.42 -2.17
C ALA A 66 -16.58 -2.61 -3.13
N ALA A 67 -15.98 -1.50 -3.60
CA ALA A 67 -14.81 -1.55 -4.47
C ALA A 67 -13.60 -2.14 -3.73
N TRP A 68 -13.41 -1.76 -2.48
CA TRP A 68 -12.34 -2.29 -1.63
C TRP A 68 -12.50 -3.81 -1.43
N GLU A 69 -13.73 -4.25 -1.14
CA GLU A 69 -14.01 -5.68 -0.92
C GLU A 69 -13.80 -6.51 -2.18
N LYS A 70 -14.05 -5.96 -3.37
CA LYS A 70 -13.80 -6.67 -4.62
C LYS A 70 -12.32 -7.03 -4.80
N LEU A 71 -11.43 -6.19 -4.29
CA LEU A 71 -9.99 -6.43 -4.41
C LEU A 71 -9.45 -7.33 -3.30
N TRP A 72 -9.92 -7.14 -2.07
CA TRP A 72 -9.30 -7.73 -0.88
C TRP A 72 -10.17 -8.73 -0.14
N GLY A 73 -11.42 -8.90 -0.57
CA GLY A 73 -12.39 -9.75 0.11
C GLY A 73 -13.12 -9.00 1.22
N THR A 74 -14.12 -9.67 1.80
CA THR A 74 -14.91 -9.09 2.89
C THR A 74 -14.20 -9.31 4.22
N LEU A 75 -14.70 -8.67 5.29
CA LEU A 75 -14.13 -8.86 6.63
C LEU A 75 -14.29 -10.30 7.10
N GLU A 76 -15.37 -10.96 6.68
CA GLU A 76 -15.66 -12.35 7.05
C GLU A 76 -14.90 -13.35 6.20
N ALA A 77 -14.55 -12.96 4.96
CA ALA A 77 -13.86 -13.82 4.00
C ALA A 77 -12.78 -13.02 3.27
N PRO A 78 -11.71 -12.62 3.98
CA PRO A 78 -10.62 -11.87 3.34
C PRO A 78 -9.87 -12.76 2.35
N ARG A 79 -9.39 -12.15 1.27
CA ARG A 79 -8.53 -12.87 0.32
C ARG A 79 -7.13 -13.02 0.92
N GLY A 80 -6.49 -14.16 0.63
CA GLY A 80 -5.08 -14.33 0.93
C GLY A 80 -4.20 -13.66 -0.12
N PRO A 81 -2.90 -13.49 0.17
CA PRO A 81 -1.97 -12.81 -0.76
C PRO A 81 -1.91 -13.45 -2.15
N ALA A 82 -2.11 -14.76 -2.25
CA ALA A 82 -2.09 -15.46 -3.54
C ALA A 82 -3.24 -15.02 -4.46
N ASP A 83 -4.33 -14.51 -3.90
CA ASP A 83 -5.53 -14.12 -4.64
C ASP A 83 -5.63 -12.61 -4.86
N TYR A 84 -4.60 -11.85 -4.49
CA TYR A 84 -4.57 -10.42 -4.74
C TYR A 84 -4.47 -10.12 -6.25
N PRO A 85 -4.87 -8.92 -6.69
CA PRO A 85 -4.71 -8.54 -8.10
C PRO A 85 -3.27 -8.71 -8.58
N ALA A 86 -3.10 -9.12 -9.83
CA ALA A 86 -1.77 -9.41 -10.39
C ALA A 86 -0.80 -8.23 -10.25
N LYS A 87 -1.27 -7.01 -10.54
CA LYS A 87 -0.43 -5.81 -10.41
C LYS A 87 0.03 -5.58 -8.98
N TRP A 88 -0.86 -5.84 -8.02
CA TRP A 88 -0.54 -5.69 -6.59
C TRP A 88 0.49 -6.73 -6.15
N LYS A 89 0.37 -7.96 -6.65
CA LYS A 89 1.37 -9.01 -6.35
C LYS A 89 2.75 -8.62 -6.89
N VAL A 90 2.82 -8.01 -8.07
CA VAL A 90 4.09 -7.50 -8.59
C VAL A 90 4.66 -6.43 -7.67
N TRP A 91 3.82 -5.47 -7.27
CA TRP A 91 4.23 -4.42 -6.34
C TRP A 91 4.80 -5.01 -5.04
N GLU A 92 4.08 -5.91 -4.40
CA GLU A 92 4.50 -6.48 -3.12
C GLU A 92 5.70 -7.42 -3.25
N ASN A 93 5.66 -8.35 -4.19
CA ASN A 93 6.65 -9.42 -4.26
C ASN A 93 7.92 -9.04 -5.02
N GLU A 94 7.82 -8.20 -6.03
CA GLU A 94 8.96 -7.84 -6.87
C GLU A 94 9.55 -6.48 -6.52
N VAL A 95 8.75 -5.53 -6.08
CA VAL A 95 9.21 -4.17 -5.79
C VAL A 95 9.44 -3.95 -4.30
N LEU A 96 8.43 -4.19 -3.46
CA LEU A 96 8.53 -3.92 -2.02
C LEU A 96 9.40 -4.92 -1.27
N ALA A 97 9.21 -6.21 -1.52
CA ALA A 97 9.88 -7.26 -0.73
C ALA A 97 11.41 -7.07 -0.64
N PRO A 98 12.11 -6.71 -1.73
CA PRO A 98 13.56 -6.48 -1.63
C PRO A 98 13.95 -5.26 -0.81
N LEU A 99 13.02 -4.33 -0.58
CA LEU A 99 13.29 -3.05 0.06
C LEU A 99 12.93 -3.02 1.55
N LEU A 100 12.00 -3.88 1.97
CA LEU A 100 11.47 -3.86 3.33
C LEU A 100 12.22 -4.80 4.26
N SER A 101 12.27 -4.43 5.54
CA SER A 101 12.89 -5.25 6.58
C SER A 101 12.04 -6.47 6.93
N GLN A 102 10.80 -6.53 6.47
CA GLN A 102 9.88 -7.62 6.72
C GLN A 102 9.05 -7.93 5.48
N ASP A 103 8.34 -9.05 5.50
CA ASP A 103 7.46 -9.45 4.41
C ASP A 103 6.38 -8.38 4.21
N PRO A 104 6.12 -7.94 2.96
CA PRO A 104 5.09 -6.93 2.70
C PRO A 104 3.71 -7.27 3.22
N ASP A 105 3.38 -8.56 3.37
CA ASP A 105 2.10 -9.00 3.89
C ASP A 105 2.00 -8.88 5.41
N THR A 106 3.11 -8.62 6.09
CA THR A 106 3.17 -8.50 7.55
C THR A 106 3.41 -7.06 8.03
N ILE A 107 3.35 -6.09 7.13
CA ILE A 107 3.50 -4.68 7.51
C ILE A 107 2.35 -4.24 8.40
N ARG A 108 2.61 -3.20 9.19
CA ARG A 108 1.53 -2.57 9.95
C ARG A 108 0.64 -1.79 9.00
N PHE A 109 -0.66 -2.05 9.06
CA PHE A 109 -1.61 -1.31 8.24
C PHE A 109 -2.93 -1.13 8.99
N THR A 110 -3.68 -0.12 8.56
CA THR A 110 -5.06 0.09 9.02
C THR A 110 -5.88 0.57 7.84
N SER A 111 -7.04 -0.02 7.64
CA SER A 111 -7.99 0.44 6.64
C SER A 111 -9.13 1.15 7.35
N TYR A 112 -9.41 2.37 6.94
CA TYR A 112 -10.45 3.23 7.51
C TYR A 112 -11.59 3.41 6.52
N VAL A 113 -12.80 3.55 7.04
CA VAL A 113 -13.92 4.04 6.24
C VAL A 113 -14.20 5.48 6.69
N GLU A 114 -14.50 6.36 5.73
CA GLU A 114 -14.84 7.74 6.08
C GLU A 114 -16.04 7.78 7.01
N ALA A 115 -15.94 8.56 8.09
CA ALA A 115 -16.96 8.62 9.12
C ALA A 115 -18.01 9.71 8.88
N GLY A 116 -17.79 10.58 7.92
CA GLY A 116 -18.70 11.69 7.69
C GLY A 116 -19.04 12.00 6.27
#